data_2e0a603c4f3d4044b161930ba9fcccb3
#
_entry.id   2e0a603c4f3d4044b161930ba9fcccb3
#
_cell.length_a   1.000
_cell.length_b   1.000
_cell.length_c   1.000
_cell.angle_alpha   90.00
_cell.angle_beta   90.00
_cell.angle_gamma   90.00
#
_symmetry.space_group_name_H-M   'P 1'
#
loop_
_entity.id
_entity.type
_entity.pdbx_description
1 polymer ?
#
loop_
_entity_poly.entity_id
_entity_poly.type
_entity_poly.pdbx_seq_one_letter_code
_entity_poly.pdbx_strand_id
1 'polypeptide(L)'
;MSTVQFLRTFLFYLLLSSSSFVWCIISVFVAPFLPFRARYRFVVQAWCRCAVWLAKVIAGISYEIRGEENIPERPCVILAKHQSTWETFFLCAYFEPLSQVIKRELMYVPFFGWALAMLKPIAIDRSNPKAALKQLAQQGRTRLEPVSYTHLTLPTTPYV
;
A
#
# COMPACT_ATOMS: atom_id res chain seq x y z
N MET A 1 28.27 -8.64 0.08
CA MET A 1 27.00 -9.39 0.08
C MET A 1 27.33 -10.84 -0.19
N SER A 2 26.90 -11.78 0.65
CA SER A 2 27.19 -13.21 0.38
C SER A 2 26.34 -13.71 -0.80
N THR A 3 26.84 -14.72 -1.52
CA THR A 3 26.11 -15.35 -2.65
C THR A 3 24.71 -15.82 -2.22
N VAL A 4 24.58 -16.30 -0.99
CA VAL A 4 23.30 -16.72 -0.41
C VAL A 4 22.34 -15.53 -0.24
N GLN A 5 22.81 -14.38 0.23
CA GLN A 5 21.98 -13.19 0.36
C GLN A 5 21.52 -12.68 -1.01
N PHE A 6 22.40 -12.69 -2.01
CA PHE A 6 22.03 -12.32 -3.38
C PHE A 6 20.93 -13.22 -3.92
N LEU A 7 21.09 -14.53 -3.79
CA LEU A 7 20.12 -15.52 -4.27
C LEU A 7 18.75 -15.36 -3.57
N ARG A 8 18.74 -15.17 -2.26
CA ARG A 8 17.51 -14.93 -1.49
C ARG A 8 16.79 -13.64 -1.93
N THR A 9 17.55 -12.56 -2.14
CA THR A 9 17.01 -11.29 -2.61
C THR A 9 16.44 -11.42 -4.02
N PHE A 10 17.18 -12.07 -4.92
CA PHE A 10 16.71 -12.32 -6.28
C PHE A 10 15.42 -13.13 -6.30
N LEU A 11 15.38 -14.24 -5.56
CA LEU A 11 14.20 -15.10 -5.43
C LEU A 11 13.00 -14.33 -4.85
N PHE A 12 13.24 -13.51 -3.82
CA PHE A 12 12.19 -12.67 -3.24
C PHE A 12 11.58 -11.72 -4.27
N TYR A 13 12.40 -10.95 -4.99
CA TYR A 13 11.88 -10.01 -5.99
C TYR A 13 11.23 -10.70 -7.18
N LEU A 14 11.74 -11.85 -7.61
CA LEU A 14 11.14 -12.65 -8.67
C LEU A 14 9.74 -13.11 -8.29
N LEU A 15 9.57 -13.67 -7.10
CA LEU A 15 8.27 -14.14 -6.61
C LEU A 15 7.32 -12.97 -6.32
N LEU A 16 7.83 -11.88 -5.76
CA LEU A 16 7.03 -10.68 -5.50
C LEU A 16 6.49 -10.08 -6.80
N SER A 17 7.33 -9.93 -7.82
CA SER A 17 6.94 -9.33 -9.10
C SER A 17 5.98 -10.23 -9.87
N SER A 18 6.27 -11.53 -9.96
CA SER A 18 5.42 -12.48 -10.69
C SER A 18 4.05 -12.63 -10.01
N SER A 19 4.02 -12.75 -8.67
CA SER A 19 2.76 -12.82 -7.93
C SER A 19 1.95 -11.52 -8.05
N SER A 20 2.61 -10.35 -8.01
CA SER A 20 1.95 -9.06 -8.22
C SER A 20 1.28 -8.98 -9.60
N PHE A 21 2.00 -9.36 -10.63
CA PHE A 21 1.50 -9.33 -12.01
C PHE A 21 0.26 -10.21 -12.18
N VAL A 22 0.35 -11.48 -11.74
CA VAL A 22 -0.77 -12.43 -11.81
C VAL A 22 -1.95 -11.92 -10.97
N TRP A 23 -1.68 -11.44 -9.75
CA TRP A 23 -2.72 -10.95 -8.84
C TRP A 23 -3.43 -9.71 -9.39
N CYS A 24 -2.72 -8.79 -10.04
CA CYS A 24 -3.32 -7.61 -10.67
C CYS A 24 -4.27 -8.01 -11.80
N ILE A 25 -3.90 -8.98 -12.64
CA ILE A 25 -4.78 -9.49 -13.71
C ILE A 25 -6.07 -10.07 -13.08
N ILE A 26 -5.95 -10.98 -12.13
CA ILE A 26 -7.10 -11.57 -11.45
C ILE A 26 -7.98 -10.48 -10.80
N SER A 27 -7.33 -9.50 -10.16
CA SER A 27 -8.02 -8.41 -9.48
C SER A 27 -8.88 -7.56 -10.42
N VAL A 28 -8.42 -7.28 -11.63
CA VAL A 28 -9.18 -6.50 -12.62
C VAL A 28 -10.50 -7.19 -12.99
N PHE A 29 -10.50 -8.52 -13.07
CA PHE A 29 -11.70 -9.29 -13.42
C PHE A 29 -12.62 -9.56 -12.22
N VAL A 30 -12.08 -9.76 -11.04
CA VAL A 30 -12.86 -10.15 -9.85
C VAL A 30 -13.36 -8.93 -9.06
N ALA A 31 -12.55 -7.89 -8.92
CA ALA A 31 -12.86 -6.75 -8.08
C ALA A 31 -14.17 -5.99 -8.43
N PRO A 32 -14.59 -5.85 -9.70
CA PRO A 32 -15.85 -5.17 -10.02
C PRO A 32 -17.09 -5.79 -9.36
N PHE A 33 -17.07 -7.09 -9.10
CA PHE A 33 -18.18 -7.83 -8.52
C PHE A 33 -18.21 -7.81 -6.98
N LEU A 34 -17.19 -7.23 -6.34
CA LEU A 34 -17.05 -7.21 -4.89
C LEU A 34 -17.51 -5.88 -4.29
N PRO A 35 -18.19 -5.88 -3.13
CA PRO A 35 -18.44 -4.66 -2.37
C PRO A 35 -17.11 -4.06 -1.88
N PHE A 36 -17.08 -2.75 -1.60
CA PHE A 36 -15.83 -1.99 -1.38
C PHE A 36 -14.88 -2.64 -0.35
N ARG A 37 -15.37 -3.06 0.83
CA ARG A 37 -14.53 -3.71 1.86
C ARG A 37 -13.96 -5.05 1.39
N ALA A 38 -14.78 -5.90 0.76
CA ALA A 38 -14.32 -7.17 0.23
C ALA A 38 -13.31 -6.97 -0.92
N ARG A 39 -13.53 -5.94 -1.75
CA ARG A 39 -12.62 -5.53 -2.81
C ARG A 39 -11.26 -5.13 -2.24
N TYR A 40 -11.23 -4.30 -1.19
CA TYR A 40 -9.99 -3.93 -0.52
C TYR A 40 -9.26 -5.15 0.04
N ARG A 41 -9.98 -6.02 0.77
CA ARG A 41 -9.42 -7.28 1.32
C ARG A 41 -8.80 -8.14 0.24
N PHE A 42 -9.49 -8.29 -0.88
CA PHE A 42 -9.03 -9.13 -1.98
C PHE A 42 -7.87 -8.47 -2.73
N VAL A 43 -8.05 -7.26 -3.28
CA VAL A 43 -7.10 -6.63 -4.19
C VAL A 43 -5.79 -6.25 -3.49
N VAL A 44 -5.87 -5.69 -2.28
CA VAL A 44 -4.71 -5.14 -1.58
C VAL A 44 -4.28 -6.00 -0.41
N GLN A 45 -5.18 -6.22 0.54
CA GLN A 45 -4.78 -6.80 1.82
C GLN A 45 -4.27 -8.23 1.69
N ALA A 46 -4.94 -9.08 0.91
CA ALA A 46 -4.54 -10.47 0.72
C ALA A 46 -3.16 -10.57 0.05
N TRP A 47 -2.92 -9.77 -0.99
CA TRP A 47 -1.61 -9.75 -1.64
C TRP A 47 -0.53 -9.14 -0.75
N CYS A 48 -0.80 -8.06 -0.03
CA CYS A 48 0.15 -7.46 0.91
C CYS A 48 0.51 -8.41 2.05
N ARG A 49 -0.44 -9.18 2.58
CA ARG A 49 -0.16 -10.24 3.56
C ARG A 49 0.77 -11.31 2.99
N CYS A 50 0.54 -11.72 1.74
CA CYS A 50 1.44 -12.63 1.04
C CYS A 50 2.83 -12.03 0.87
N ALA A 51 2.96 -10.76 0.48
CA ALA A 51 4.23 -10.06 0.34
C ALA A 51 5.01 -9.98 1.66
N VAL A 52 4.34 -9.65 2.77
CA VAL A 52 4.94 -9.64 4.12
C VAL A 52 5.37 -11.04 4.54
N TRP A 53 4.57 -12.06 4.24
CA TRP A 53 4.93 -13.46 4.50
C TRP A 53 6.14 -13.91 3.67
N LEU A 54 6.19 -13.59 2.38
CA LEU A 54 7.35 -13.86 1.53
C LEU A 54 8.61 -13.18 2.05
N ALA A 55 8.52 -11.92 2.51
CA ALA A 55 9.63 -11.20 3.11
C ALA A 55 10.15 -11.91 4.37
N LYS A 56 9.24 -12.43 5.20
CA LYS A 56 9.62 -13.21 6.40
C LYS A 56 10.33 -14.51 6.03
N VAL A 57 9.76 -15.30 5.12
CA VAL A 57 10.26 -16.66 4.82
C VAL A 57 11.54 -16.62 3.98
N ILE A 58 11.61 -15.75 2.98
CA ILE A 58 12.72 -15.73 2.02
C ILE A 58 13.81 -14.76 2.47
N ALA A 59 13.43 -13.52 2.82
CA ALA A 59 14.40 -12.49 3.21
C ALA A 59 14.75 -12.52 4.70
N GLY A 60 13.99 -13.24 5.53
CA GLY A 60 14.21 -13.32 6.99
C GLY A 60 13.81 -12.05 7.74
N ILE A 61 12.94 -11.21 7.15
CA ILE A 61 12.49 -9.96 7.76
C ILE A 61 11.41 -10.27 8.77
N SER A 62 11.70 -10.02 10.05
CA SER A 62 10.72 -10.07 11.15
C SER A 62 10.35 -8.67 11.62
N TYR A 63 9.20 -8.53 12.24
CA TYR A 63 8.72 -7.27 12.79
C TYR A 63 8.03 -7.53 14.14
N GLU A 64 7.95 -6.49 14.94
CA GLU A 64 7.22 -6.44 16.19
C GLU A 64 6.30 -5.21 16.18
N ILE A 65 5.07 -5.37 16.64
CA ILE A 65 4.12 -4.28 16.80
C ILE A 65 4.11 -3.88 18.26
N ARG A 66 4.29 -2.60 18.54
CA ARG A 66 4.20 -2.04 19.89
C ARG A 66 3.21 -0.89 19.89
N GLY A 67 2.41 -0.77 20.92
CA GLY A 67 1.43 0.31 21.06
C GLY A 67 0.15 0.08 20.25
N GLU A 68 -0.21 -1.16 19.96
CA GLU A 68 -1.44 -1.51 19.24
C GLU A 68 -2.68 -0.97 19.98
N GLU A 69 -2.63 -0.93 21.31
CA GLU A 69 -3.65 -0.38 22.19
C GLU A 69 -3.90 1.12 21.99
N ASN A 70 -2.97 1.83 21.34
CA ASN A 70 -3.09 3.27 21.07
C ASN A 70 -3.75 3.56 19.70
N ILE A 71 -4.10 2.52 18.94
CA ILE A 71 -4.77 2.69 17.64
C ILE A 71 -6.23 3.12 17.91
N PRO A 72 -6.65 4.31 17.42
CA PRO A 72 -8.02 4.76 17.66
C PRO A 72 -9.03 3.91 16.87
N GLU A 73 -10.17 3.60 17.47
CA GLU A 73 -11.27 2.91 16.81
C GLU A 73 -11.98 3.77 15.75
N ARG A 74 -11.82 5.10 15.83
CA ARG A 74 -12.39 6.06 14.87
C ARG A 74 -11.50 6.24 13.64
N PRO A 75 -12.07 6.67 12.49
CA PRO A 75 -11.29 7.00 11.31
C PRO A 75 -10.16 8.00 11.62
N CYS A 76 -8.95 7.67 11.20
CA CYS A 76 -7.77 8.52 11.46
C CYS A 76 -6.81 8.56 10.28
N VAL A 77 -5.88 9.50 10.33
CA VAL A 77 -4.79 9.64 9.36
C VAL A 77 -3.52 9.04 9.96
N ILE A 78 -2.94 8.08 9.25
CA ILE A 78 -1.68 7.45 9.63
C ILE A 78 -0.53 8.18 8.94
N LEU A 79 0.36 8.76 9.73
CA LEU A 79 1.60 9.37 9.25
C LEU A 79 2.74 8.39 9.51
N ALA A 80 3.24 7.77 8.47
CA ALA A 80 4.35 6.83 8.58
C ALA A 80 5.61 7.37 7.91
N LYS A 81 6.76 7.17 8.55
CA LYS A 81 8.06 7.47 7.97
C LYS A 81 8.37 6.44 6.88
N HIS A 82 8.48 6.89 5.64
CA HIS A 82 8.71 6.01 4.50
C HIS A 82 10.20 5.71 4.31
N GLN A 83 10.64 4.56 4.79
CA GLN A 83 12.05 4.13 4.69
C GLN A 83 12.26 2.99 3.69
N SER A 84 11.22 2.20 3.42
CA SER A 84 11.28 1.07 2.50
C SER A 84 9.91 0.74 1.89
N THR A 85 9.89 -0.02 0.82
CA THR A 85 8.63 -0.53 0.22
C THR A 85 7.92 -1.52 1.15
N TRP A 86 8.65 -2.21 2.04
CA TRP A 86 8.11 -3.21 2.94
C TRP A 86 7.04 -2.64 3.89
N GLU A 87 7.26 -1.45 4.44
CA GLU A 87 6.29 -0.81 5.35
C GLU A 87 4.97 -0.49 4.67
N THR A 88 5.00 -0.17 3.36
CA THR A 88 3.78 0.04 2.58
C THR A 88 2.95 -1.25 2.52
N PHE A 89 3.59 -2.40 2.28
CA PHE A 89 2.91 -3.69 2.29
C PHE A 89 2.39 -4.03 3.69
N PHE A 90 3.19 -3.76 4.73
CA PHE A 90 2.80 -3.99 6.11
C PHE A 90 1.57 -3.18 6.50
N LEU A 91 1.57 -1.87 6.25
CA LEU A 91 0.44 -0.99 6.59
C LEU A 91 -0.84 -1.40 5.86
N CYS A 92 -0.74 -1.79 4.59
CA CYS A 92 -1.88 -2.28 3.82
C CYS A 92 -2.39 -3.65 4.28
N ALA A 93 -1.50 -4.49 4.80
CA ALA A 93 -1.87 -5.80 5.34
C ALA A 93 -2.53 -5.68 6.71
N TYR A 94 -2.13 -4.67 7.50
CA TYR A 94 -2.53 -4.49 8.89
C TYR A 94 -3.81 -3.66 9.04
N PHE A 95 -3.85 -2.47 8.42
CA PHE A 95 -5.01 -1.57 8.51
C PHE A 95 -6.06 -1.85 7.43
N GLU A 96 -7.33 -1.91 7.82
CA GLU A 96 -8.43 -2.25 6.93
C GLU A 96 -9.70 -1.45 7.23
N PRO A 97 -10.29 -0.81 6.22
CA PRO A 97 -9.73 -0.45 4.92
C PRO A 97 -8.79 0.77 5.02
N LEU A 98 -7.73 0.78 4.24
CA LEU A 98 -6.75 1.86 4.20
C LEU A 98 -6.83 2.59 2.85
N SER A 99 -7.05 3.90 2.87
CA SER A 99 -6.93 4.75 1.68
C SER A 99 -5.51 5.26 1.54
N GLN A 100 -4.84 4.87 0.47
CA GLN A 100 -3.46 5.27 0.22
C GLN A 100 -3.37 6.55 -0.58
N VAL A 101 -2.37 7.37 -0.23
CA VAL A 101 -1.92 8.48 -1.09
C VAL A 101 -0.85 7.96 -2.02
N ILE A 102 -1.15 7.94 -3.31
CA ILE A 102 -0.28 7.39 -4.34
C ILE A 102 0.15 8.45 -5.35
N LYS A 103 1.25 8.19 -6.05
CA LYS A 103 1.68 9.00 -7.18
C LYS A 103 0.73 8.78 -8.35
N ARG A 104 0.28 9.88 -8.99
CA ARG A 104 -0.73 9.86 -10.08
C ARG A 104 -0.32 8.94 -11.23
N GLU A 105 0.98 8.88 -11.55
CA GLU A 105 1.51 8.08 -12.65
C GLU A 105 1.31 6.56 -12.45
N LEU A 106 1.17 6.10 -11.20
CA LEU A 106 0.88 4.70 -10.92
C LEU A 106 -0.48 4.25 -11.44
N MET A 107 -1.42 5.19 -11.63
CA MET A 107 -2.74 4.91 -12.21
C MET A 107 -2.69 4.53 -13.69
N TYR A 108 -1.60 4.88 -14.39
CA TYR A 108 -1.42 4.58 -15.82
C TYR A 108 -0.74 3.24 -16.07
N VAL A 109 -0.23 2.56 -15.03
CA VAL A 109 0.37 1.23 -15.15
C VAL A 109 -0.73 0.21 -15.47
N PRO A 110 -0.67 -0.49 -16.62
CA PRO A 110 -1.68 -1.47 -17.00
C PRO A 110 -1.90 -2.52 -15.90
N PHE A 111 -3.13 -2.96 -15.74
CA PHE A 111 -3.62 -3.89 -14.72
C PHE A 111 -3.45 -3.38 -13.28
N PHE A 112 -2.24 -2.96 -12.89
CA PHE A 112 -1.96 -2.45 -11.55
C PHE A 112 -2.75 -1.16 -11.26
N GLY A 113 -2.65 -0.15 -12.13
CA GLY A 113 -3.37 1.10 -12.01
C GLY A 113 -4.88 0.91 -12.07
N TRP A 114 -5.36 -0.02 -12.91
CA TRP A 114 -6.79 -0.34 -13.02
C TRP A 114 -7.33 -1.00 -11.76
N ALA A 115 -6.57 -1.95 -11.17
CA ALA A 115 -6.93 -2.56 -9.91
C ALA A 115 -6.96 -1.53 -8.76
N LEU A 116 -5.96 -0.62 -8.70
CA LEU A 116 -5.91 0.47 -7.72
C LEU A 116 -7.05 1.48 -7.91
N ALA A 117 -7.41 1.83 -9.15
CA ALA A 117 -8.48 2.79 -9.44
C ALA A 117 -9.81 2.37 -8.82
N MET A 118 -10.10 1.06 -8.78
CA MET A 118 -11.30 0.52 -8.19
C MET A 118 -11.39 0.71 -6.66
N LEU A 119 -10.27 1.02 -6.01
CA LEU A 119 -10.17 1.29 -4.57
C LEU A 119 -10.25 2.79 -4.25
N LYS A 120 -10.35 3.62 -5.27
CA LYS A 120 -10.45 5.08 -5.16
C LYS A 120 -9.33 5.68 -4.29
N PRO A 121 -8.05 5.40 -4.56
CA PRO A 121 -6.94 5.98 -3.80
C PRO A 121 -6.88 7.51 -3.99
N ILE A 122 -6.12 8.20 -3.14
CA ILE A 122 -5.84 9.61 -3.31
C ILE A 122 -4.61 9.74 -4.20
N ALA A 123 -4.84 9.97 -5.51
CA ALA A 123 -3.77 10.13 -6.48
C ALA A 123 -3.33 11.59 -6.54
N ILE A 124 -2.08 11.89 -6.19
CA ILE A 124 -1.53 13.24 -6.17
C ILE A 124 -0.48 13.44 -7.26
N ASP A 125 -0.45 14.64 -7.81
CA ASP A 125 0.64 15.12 -8.64
C ASP A 125 1.71 15.79 -7.77
N ARG A 126 2.88 15.17 -7.66
CA ARG A 126 3.98 15.67 -6.82
C ARG A 126 4.76 16.82 -7.47
N SER A 127 4.52 17.12 -8.74
CA SER A 127 5.16 18.26 -9.44
C SER A 127 4.63 19.61 -8.93
N ASN A 128 3.42 19.63 -8.37
CA ASN A 128 2.82 20.84 -7.79
C ASN A 128 2.43 20.61 -6.32
N PRO A 129 3.34 20.83 -5.36
CA PRO A 129 3.12 20.53 -3.94
C PRO A 129 1.91 21.26 -3.32
N LYS A 130 1.65 22.51 -3.70
CA LYS A 130 0.51 23.29 -3.18
C LYS A 130 -0.82 22.70 -3.63
N ALA A 131 -0.94 22.36 -4.92
CA ALA A 131 -2.12 21.72 -5.45
C ALA A 131 -2.32 20.33 -4.87
N ALA A 132 -1.24 19.56 -4.68
CA ALA A 132 -1.26 18.24 -4.05
C ALA A 132 -1.79 18.29 -2.62
N LEU A 133 -1.36 19.25 -1.79
CA LEU A 133 -1.86 19.43 -0.43
C LEU A 133 -3.35 19.80 -0.39
N LYS A 134 -3.80 20.71 -1.27
CA LYS A 134 -5.23 21.07 -1.37
C LYS A 134 -6.08 19.87 -1.78
N GLN A 135 -5.63 19.13 -2.77
CA GLN A 135 -6.29 17.92 -3.24
C GLN A 135 -6.34 16.83 -2.16
N LEU A 136 -5.24 16.65 -1.42
CA LEU A 136 -5.17 15.73 -0.30
C LEU A 136 -6.16 16.09 0.81
N ALA A 137 -6.22 17.35 1.22
CA ALA A 137 -7.15 17.81 2.25
C ALA A 137 -8.62 17.63 1.83
N GLN A 138 -8.93 17.93 0.57
CA GLN A 138 -10.29 17.80 0.02
C GLN A 138 -10.71 16.33 -0.13
N GLN A 139 -9.86 15.51 -0.75
CA GLN A 139 -10.17 14.09 -0.95
C GLN A 139 -10.06 13.29 0.36
N GLY A 140 -9.15 13.65 1.26
CA GLY A 140 -9.00 13.01 2.56
C GLY A 140 -10.29 13.06 3.38
N ARG A 141 -10.96 14.22 3.43
CA ARG A 141 -12.25 14.36 4.13
C ARG A 141 -13.30 13.40 3.58
N THR A 142 -13.46 13.34 2.27
CA THR A 142 -14.46 12.46 1.64
C THR A 142 -14.12 10.98 1.74
N ARG A 143 -12.85 10.64 2.02
CA ARG A 143 -12.42 9.24 2.19
C ARG A 143 -12.51 8.74 3.64
N LEU A 144 -12.44 9.62 4.63
CA LEU A 144 -12.58 9.23 6.03
C LEU A 144 -13.99 8.73 6.39
N GLU A 145 -15.03 9.12 5.63
CA GLU A 145 -16.39 8.63 5.85
C GLU A 145 -16.56 7.13 5.51
N PRO A 146 -16.16 6.64 4.29
CA PRO A 146 -16.30 5.23 3.92
C PRO A 146 -15.10 4.36 4.34
N VAL A 147 -13.97 4.97 4.75
CA VAL A 147 -12.70 4.30 5.01
C VAL A 147 -12.22 4.64 6.41
N SER A 148 -11.84 3.62 7.18
CA SER A 148 -11.41 3.81 8.57
C SER A 148 -10.04 4.47 8.71
N TYR A 149 -9.17 4.36 7.70
CA TYR A 149 -7.78 4.85 7.77
C TYR A 149 -7.35 5.51 6.46
N THR A 150 -6.57 6.59 6.57
CA THR A 150 -5.88 7.21 5.43
C THR A 150 -4.39 7.24 5.71
N HIS A 151 -3.60 6.64 4.84
CA HIS A 151 -2.15 6.56 4.95
C HIS A 151 -1.47 7.62 4.11
N LEU A 152 -0.62 8.42 4.75
CA LEU A 152 0.27 9.41 4.16
C LEU A 152 1.72 8.95 4.33
N THR A 153 2.42 8.72 3.23
CA THR A 153 3.88 8.56 3.26
C THR A 153 4.53 9.94 3.30
N LEU A 154 5.28 10.21 4.35
CA LEU A 154 6.12 11.40 4.40
C LEU A 154 7.42 11.11 3.65
N PRO A 155 7.84 11.96 2.67
CA PRO A 155 9.13 11.81 2.04
C PRO A 155 10.22 12.00 3.09
N THR A 156 11.11 11.02 3.21
CA THR A 156 12.33 11.14 3.98
C THR A 156 13.34 11.91 3.14
N THR A 157 13.22 13.21 3.06
CA THR A 157 14.37 14.04 2.70
C THR A 157 15.23 14.16 3.94
N PRO A 158 16.50 13.72 3.94
CA PRO A 158 17.42 14.11 4.98
C PRO A 158 17.58 15.64 4.88
N TYR A 159 17.03 16.35 5.84
CA TYR A 159 17.45 17.73 6.05
C TYR A 159 18.86 17.64 6.65
N VAL A 160 19.85 17.93 5.83
CA VAL A 160 21.21 18.26 6.27
C VAL A 160 21.20 19.69 6.76
#